data_c625d0b7cc070fe1481fe31236f28d8d
#
_entry.id   c625d0b7cc070fe1481fe31236f28d8d
#
_cell.length_a   1.000
_cell.length_b   1.000
_cell.length_c   1.000
_cell.angle_alpha   90.00
_cell.angle_beta   90.00
_cell.angle_gamma   90.00
#
_symmetry.space_group_name_H-M   'P 1'
#
loop_
_entity.id
_entity.type
_entity.pdbx_description
1 polymer ?
#
loop_
_entity_poly.entity_id
_entity_poly.type
_entity_poly.pdbx_seq_one_letter_code
_entity_poly.pdbx_strand_id
1 'polypeptide(L)'
;MFDVASATFDGSRRDSQMARKQGTRPSGGPPRDSGALDVLLADYAAGSLSRPLHALVASHLAISARNRNFAGALEGLCGHRLREIEPAPIANREKCLAAVFAAQQAAEGAGRASTWSAMLPLALQRYMGPSATEPRWQTLLPGLRYCRLDPDGSATAGLYWIAAGQKFPRHSHEGAEITLVLKGGMCDATGHYQRGDIAIADAEIEHSPSMDADEDCVCFIVTDGALRFGGRKGAALNRLIAGEGGSQMSGA
;
A
#
# COMPACT_ATOMS: atom_id res chain seq x y z
N MET A 1 -37.30 -6.50 -75.88
CA MET A 1 -37.69 -5.25 -76.48
C MET A 1 -37.72 -4.21 -75.39
N PHE A 2 -36.75 -3.27 -75.43
CA PHE A 2 -36.63 -2.00 -74.69
C PHE A 2 -36.46 -2.16 -73.17
N ASP A 3 -35.29 -2.03 -72.55
CA ASP A 3 -34.27 -0.94 -72.43
C ASP A 3 -34.84 0.33 -71.82
N VAL A 4 -34.09 0.87 -70.88
CA VAL A 4 -33.81 2.22 -70.43
C VAL A 4 -33.73 2.27 -68.90
N ALA A 5 -32.56 2.18 -68.33
CA ALA A 5 -31.58 3.20 -68.02
C ALA A 5 -31.95 4.16 -66.86
N SER A 6 -31.08 4.12 -65.85
CA SER A 6 -30.45 5.24 -65.17
C SER A 6 -31.24 6.03 -64.11
N ALA A 7 -30.80 6.02 -62.93
CA ALA A 7 -30.25 7.21 -62.28
C ALA A 7 -29.64 6.87 -60.90
N THR A 8 -28.39 7.06 -60.84
CA THR A 8 -27.55 7.17 -59.63
C THR A 8 -28.02 8.33 -58.77
N PHE A 9 -28.08 8.12 -57.44
CA PHE A 9 -27.84 9.18 -56.48
C PHE A 9 -26.99 8.69 -55.33
N ASP A 10 -25.79 9.15 -55.38
CA ASP A 10 -24.77 9.06 -54.31
C ASP A 10 -25.21 9.91 -53.13
N GLY A 11 -25.26 9.34 -51.96
CA GLY A 11 -25.57 9.96 -50.69
C GLY A 11 -24.67 9.46 -49.59
N SER A 12 -23.36 9.75 -49.70
CA SER A 12 -22.38 9.44 -48.66
C SER A 12 -22.75 10.19 -47.38
N ARG A 13 -23.34 9.50 -46.44
CA ARG A 13 -23.31 9.90 -45.03
C ARG A 13 -22.15 9.24 -44.38
N ARG A 14 -21.11 10.05 -44.09
CA ARG A 14 -20.00 9.70 -43.21
C ARG A 14 -20.55 9.63 -41.79
N ASP A 15 -20.90 8.43 -41.35
CA ASP A 15 -21.06 8.14 -39.94
C ASP A 15 -19.66 8.02 -39.35
N SER A 16 -19.25 9.11 -38.67
CA SER A 16 -18.07 9.12 -37.82
C SER A 16 -18.33 8.23 -36.60
N GLN A 17 -18.09 6.95 -36.73
CA GLN A 17 -17.92 6.06 -35.58
C GLN A 17 -16.63 6.46 -34.86
N MET A 18 -16.80 7.28 -33.82
CA MET A 18 -15.80 7.38 -32.78
C MET A 18 -15.68 6.00 -32.11
N ALA A 19 -14.78 5.18 -32.60
CA ALA A 19 -14.32 4.00 -31.90
C ALA A 19 -13.72 4.45 -30.57
N ARG A 20 -14.48 4.27 -29.50
CA ARG A 20 -13.94 4.26 -28.14
C ARG A 20 -12.85 3.18 -28.12
N LYS A 21 -11.59 3.58 -28.09
CA LYS A 21 -10.47 2.71 -27.72
C LYS A 21 -10.74 2.24 -26.29
N GLN A 22 -11.37 1.09 -26.16
CA GLN A 22 -11.31 0.32 -24.94
C GLN A 22 -9.84 -0.03 -24.74
N GLY A 23 -9.21 0.63 -23.79
CA GLY A 23 -7.90 0.26 -23.34
C GLY A 23 -7.97 -1.19 -22.86
N THR A 24 -7.36 -2.08 -23.60
CA THR A 24 -7.14 -3.47 -23.19
C THR A 24 -6.36 -3.42 -21.88
N ARG A 25 -6.98 -3.85 -20.77
CA ARG A 25 -6.28 -4.15 -19.53
C ARG A 25 -5.11 -5.06 -19.89
N PRO A 26 -3.87 -4.73 -19.52
CA PRO A 26 -2.80 -5.70 -19.65
C PRO A 26 -3.20 -6.90 -18.79
N SER A 27 -3.20 -8.07 -19.39
CA SER A 27 -3.41 -9.34 -18.69
C SER A 27 -2.21 -9.53 -17.76
N GLY A 28 -2.34 -9.04 -16.54
CA GLY A 28 -1.31 -9.10 -15.51
C GLY A 28 -1.09 -10.55 -15.12
N GLY A 29 0.04 -11.11 -15.53
CA GLY A 29 0.61 -12.27 -14.86
C GLY A 29 0.95 -11.90 -13.41
N PRO A 30 1.19 -12.89 -12.54
CA PRO A 30 1.62 -12.63 -11.17
C PRO A 30 2.88 -11.76 -11.18
N PRO A 31 3.05 -10.86 -10.17
CA PRO A 31 4.22 -10.02 -10.06
C PRO A 31 5.50 -10.83 -10.22
N ARG A 32 6.46 -10.33 -11.01
CA ARG A 32 7.66 -11.08 -11.42
C ARG A 32 8.69 -11.28 -10.30
N ASP A 33 8.49 -10.66 -9.13
CA ASP A 33 9.46 -10.73 -8.04
C ASP A 33 8.94 -11.58 -6.86
N SER A 34 8.74 -12.88 -7.13
CA SER A 34 8.41 -13.84 -6.07
C SER A 34 9.54 -14.00 -5.05
N GLY A 35 10.80 -13.83 -5.44
CA GLY A 35 11.96 -14.04 -4.58
C GLY A 35 12.08 -13.00 -3.46
N ALA A 36 11.93 -11.72 -3.76
CA ALA A 36 11.98 -10.66 -2.75
C ALA A 36 10.83 -10.75 -1.74
N LEU A 37 9.63 -11.11 -2.21
CA LEU A 37 8.49 -11.32 -1.32
C LEU A 37 8.70 -12.54 -0.42
N ASP A 38 9.28 -13.64 -0.93
CA ASP A 38 9.57 -14.83 -0.13
C ASP A 38 10.59 -14.53 1.00
N VAL A 39 11.60 -13.72 0.71
CA VAL A 39 12.56 -13.24 1.72
C VAL A 39 11.85 -12.39 2.77
N LEU A 40 11.01 -11.44 2.36
CA LEU A 40 10.25 -10.59 3.28
C LEU A 40 9.33 -11.42 4.20
N LEU A 41 8.71 -12.48 3.69
CA LEU A 41 7.88 -13.40 4.47
C LEU A 41 8.72 -14.25 5.43
N ALA A 42 9.93 -14.64 5.05
CA ALA A 42 10.85 -15.35 5.93
C ALA A 42 11.33 -14.46 7.09
N ASP A 43 11.68 -13.21 6.80
CA ASP A 43 12.05 -12.23 7.81
C ASP A 43 10.88 -11.91 8.76
N TYR A 44 9.66 -11.88 8.23
CA TYR A 44 8.44 -11.74 9.05
C TYR A 44 8.31 -12.92 10.03
N ALA A 45 8.42 -14.16 9.55
CA ALA A 45 8.31 -15.35 10.37
C ALA A 45 9.45 -15.47 11.41
N ALA A 46 10.64 -14.97 11.07
CA ALA A 46 11.78 -14.90 11.97
C ALA A 46 11.67 -13.77 13.02
N GLY A 47 10.74 -12.83 12.84
CA GLY A 47 10.59 -11.67 13.72
C GLY A 47 11.69 -10.62 13.55
N SER A 48 12.41 -10.61 12.42
CA SER A 48 13.54 -9.70 12.14
C SER A 48 13.12 -8.37 11.51
N LEU A 49 11.86 -8.22 11.07
CA LEU A 49 11.39 -7.02 10.43
C LEU A 49 11.24 -5.83 11.40
N SER A 50 11.50 -4.63 10.89
CA SER A 50 11.16 -3.40 11.60
C SER A 50 9.65 -3.30 11.84
N ARG A 51 9.23 -2.52 12.86
CA ARG A 51 7.81 -2.38 13.21
C ARG A 51 6.89 -2.03 12.02
N PRO A 52 7.22 -1.05 11.14
CA PRO A 52 6.37 -0.73 10.01
C PRO A 52 6.32 -1.88 8.97
N LEU A 53 7.44 -2.53 8.67
CA LEU A 53 7.47 -3.67 7.75
C LEU A 53 6.71 -4.87 8.32
N HIS A 54 6.84 -5.14 9.62
CA HIS A 54 6.05 -6.18 10.28
C HIS A 54 4.54 -5.90 10.16
N ALA A 55 4.11 -4.65 10.40
CA ALA A 55 2.71 -4.24 10.25
C ALA A 55 2.22 -4.37 8.80
N LEU A 56 3.08 -4.04 7.82
CA LEU A 56 2.78 -4.17 6.39
C LEU A 56 2.55 -5.64 6.02
N VAL A 57 3.48 -6.53 6.35
CA VAL A 57 3.37 -7.97 6.02
C VAL A 57 2.21 -8.62 6.77
N ALA A 58 2.03 -8.34 8.06
CA ALA A 58 0.87 -8.83 8.81
C ALA A 58 -0.46 -8.36 8.19
N SER A 59 -0.51 -7.14 7.66
CA SER A 59 -1.67 -6.61 6.95
C SER A 59 -1.90 -7.30 5.61
N HIS A 60 -0.84 -7.56 4.85
CA HIS A 60 -0.88 -8.36 3.63
C HIS A 60 -1.46 -9.76 3.91
N LEU A 61 -0.94 -10.46 4.90
CA LEU A 61 -1.40 -11.80 5.28
C LEU A 61 -2.86 -11.82 5.79
N ALA A 62 -3.35 -10.72 6.36
CA ALA A 62 -4.75 -10.58 6.75
C ALA A 62 -5.69 -10.44 5.54
N ILE A 63 -5.26 -9.72 4.48
CA ILE A 63 -6.06 -9.47 3.28
C ILE A 63 -5.91 -10.63 2.28
N SER A 64 -4.66 -11.05 1.99
CA SER A 64 -4.32 -12.05 0.98
C SER A 64 -4.19 -13.44 1.59
N ALA A 65 -5.02 -14.38 1.13
CA ALA A 65 -4.89 -15.78 1.55
C ALA A 65 -3.68 -16.47 0.91
N ARG A 66 -3.15 -15.93 -0.18
CA ARG A 66 -2.16 -16.57 -1.05
C ARG A 66 -0.90 -16.99 -0.31
N ASN A 67 -0.37 -16.12 0.54
CA ASN A 67 0.91 -16.34 1.23
C ASN A 67 0.76 -16.82 2.68
N ARG A 68 -0.47 -16.93 3.20
CA ARG A 68 -0.71 -17.37 4.59
C ARG A 68 -0.16 -18.75 4.90
N ASN A 69 -0.33 -19.72 3.99
CA ASN A 69 0.15 -21.09 4.20
C ASN A 69 1.67 -21.13 4.22
N PHE A 70 2.33 -20.37 3.35
CA PHE A 70 3.79 -20.28 3.31
C PHE A 70 4.32 -19.62 4.58
N ALA A 71 3.80 -18.46 4.98
CA ALA A 71 4.18 -17.80 6.21
C ALA A 71 3.93 -18.68 7.45
N GLY A 72 2.77 -19.36 7.53
CA GLY A 72 2.47 -20.27 8.62
C GLY A 72 3.40 -21.49 8.68
N ALA A 73 3.88 -22.00 7.54
CA ALA A 73 4.88 -23.05 7.50
C ALA A 73 6.24 -22.57 8.04
N LEU A 74 6.65 -21.35 7.67
CA LEU A 74 7.88 -20.72 8.19
C LEU A 74 7.78 -20.44 9.69
N GLU A 75 6.66 -19.91 10.18
CA GLU A 75 6.41 -19.70 11.61
C GLU A 75 6.44 -21.03 12.39
N GLY A 76 5.87 -22.11 11.81
CA GLY A 76 5.94 -23.45 12.39
C GLY A 76 7.37 -23.96 12.49
N LEU A 77 8.21 -23.68 11.50
CA LEU A 77 9.63 -24.04 11.49
C LEU A 77 10.41 -23.27 12.58
N CYS A 78 10.18 -21.95 12.68
CA CYS A 78 10.76 -21.11 13.73
C CYS A 78 10.27 -21.55 15.12
N GLY A 79 8.97 -21.86 15.26
CA GLY A 79 8.38 -22.36 16.48
C GLY A 79 8.95 -23.72 16.94
N HIS A 80 9.35 -24.57 15.99
CA HIS A 80 10.02 -25.83 16.33
C HIS A 80 11.35 -25.58 17.05
N ARG A 81 12.13 -24.59 16.61
CA ARG A 81 13.39 -24.21 17.26
C ARG A 81 13.19 -23.69 18.68
N LEU A 82 12.08 -23.06 19.00
CA LEU A 82 11.78 -22.62 20.37
C LEU A 82 11.68 -23.78 21.37
N ARG A 83 11.32 -25.00 20.93
CA ARG A 83 11.25 -26.18 21.79
C ARG A 83 12.60 -26.66 22.27
N GLU A 84 13.70 -26.25 21.61
CA GLU A 84 15.07 -26.57 21.97
C GLU A 84 15.64 -25.60 23.03
N ILE A 85 14.92 -24.51 23.32
CA ILE A 85 15.32 -23.49 24.29
C ILE A 85 14.76 -23.86 25.67
N GLU A 86 15.63 -23.87 26.68
CA GLU A 86 15.20 -24.11 28.05
C GLU A 86 14.21 -23.05 28.53
N PRO A 87 13.04 -23.44 29.05
CA PRO A 87 12.03 -22.48 29.51
C PRO A 87 12.51 -21.62 30.66
N ALA A 88 12.35 -20.31 30.56
CA ALA A 88 12.59 -19.40 31.68
C ALA A 88 11.31 -19.24 32.52
N PRO A 89 11.40 -19.24 33.85
CA PRO A 89 10.25 -19.04 34.72
C PRO A 89 9.70 -17.64 34.59
N ILE A 90 8.38 -17.50 34.46
CA ILE A 90 7.68 -16.20 34.43
C ILE A 90 7.46 -15.75 35.87
N ALA A 91 8.13 -14.68 36.28
CA ALA A 91 7.88 -14.03 37.56
C ALA A 91 6.44 -13.48 37.61
N ASN A 92 5.75 -13.73 38.73
CA ASN A 92 4.36 -13.26 38.96
C ASN A 92 3.37 -13.72 37.86
N ARG A 93 3.47 -14.99 37.43
CA ARG A 93 2.65 -15.57 36.37
C ARG A 93 1.15 -15.21 36.50
N GLU A 94 0.58 -15.34 37.72
CA GLU A 94 -0.84 -15.08 37.99
C GLU A 94 -1.20 -13.60 37.75
N LYS A 95 -0.33 -12.68 38.16
CA LYS A 95 -0.51 -11.24 37.88
C LYS A 95 -0.44 -10.92 36.40
N CYS A 96 0.47 -11.55 35.67
CA CYS A 96 0.58 -11.39 34.21
C CYS A 96 -0.69 -11.90 33.51
N LEU A 97 -1.21 -13.07 33.90
CA LEU A 97 -2.44 -13.62 33.35
C LEU A 97 -3.65 -12.70 33.65
N ALA A 98 -3.79 -12.23 34.86
CA ALA A 98 -4.86 -11.29 35.23
C ALA A 98 -4.79 -10.00 34.40
N ALA A 99 -3.60 -9.47 34.14
CA ALA A 99 -3.41 -8.30 33.29
C ALA A 99 -3.81 -8.56 31.83
N VAL A 100 -3.50 -9.73 31.27
CA VAL A 100 -3.93 -10.11 29.91
C VAL A 100 -5.44 -10.16 29.78
N PHE A 101 -6.13 -10.80 30.74
CA PHE A 101 -7.61 -10.87 30.72
C PHE A 101 -8.25 -9.50 30.93
N ALA A 102 -7.70 -8.67 31.81
CA ALA A 102 -8.20 -7.30 32.01
C ALA A 102 -8.04 -6.42 30.75
N ALA A 103 -6.92 -6.56 30.02
CA ALA A 103 -6.67 -5.84 28.77
C ALA A 103 -7.66 -6.26 27.66
N GLN A 104 -8.04 -7.52 27.60
CA GLN A 104 -9.03 -8.01 26.64
C GLN A 104 -10.42 -7.39 26.87
N GLN A 105 -10.86 -7.29 28.13
CA GLN A 105 -12.13 -6.66 28.49
C GLN A 105 -12.16 -5.15 28.17
N ALA A 106 -11.03 -4.46 28.36
CA ALA A 106 -10.90 -3.04 28.01
C ALA A 106 -10.96 -2.79 26.49
N ALA A 107 -10.48 -3.72 25.68
CA ALA A 107 -10.50 -3.62 24.22
C ALA A 107 -11.93 -3.78 23.62
N GLU A 108 -12.81 -4.54 24.28
CA GLU A 108 -14.20 -4.72 23.85
C GLU A 108 -15.06 -3.46 24.05
N GLY A 109 -14.64 -2.53 24.90
CA GLY A 109 -15.29 -1.23 25.13
C GLY A 109 -14.83 -0.09 24.22
N ALA A 110 -13.86 -0.30 23.34
CA ALA A 110 -13.32 0.72 22.47
C ALA A 110 -14.25 0.99 21.28
N GLY A 111 -14.66 2.24 21.19
CA GLY A 111 -15.72 2.82 20.40
C GLY A 111 -15.89 2.35 18.94
N ARG A 112 -17.01 2.77 18.32
CA ARG A 112 -17.41 2.45 16.95
C ARG A 112 -16.26 2.70 15.98
N ALA A 113 -15.85 1.65 15.26
CA ALA A 113 -14.92 1.75 14.15
C ALA A 113 -15.42 2.80 13.15
N SER A 114 -14.59 3.74 12.77
CA SER A 114 -14.89 4.66 11.67
C SER A 114 -14.94 3.86 10.35
N THR A 115 -15.62 4.39 9.34
CA THR A 115 -15.63 3.79 8.00
C THR A 115 -14.21 3.57 7.47
N TRP A 116 -13.31 4.47 7.83
CA TRP A 116 -11.89 4.38 7.49
C TRP A 116 -11.20 3.22 8.20
N SER A 117 -11.33 3.13 9.54
CA SER A 117 -10.69 2.06 10.31
C SER A 117 -11.20 0.67 9.92
N ALA A 118 -12.48 0.55 9.53
CA ALA A 118 -13.04 -0.71 9.05
C ALA A 118 -12.39 -1.22 7.75
N MET A 119 -11.81 -0.34 6.94
CA MET A 119 -11.09 -0.71 5.71
C MET A 119 -9.67 -1.22 6.00
N LEU A 120 -9.07 -0.80 7.10
CA LEU A 120 -7.69 -1.14 7.46
C LEU A 120 -7.61 -2.51 8.14
N PRO A 121 -6.62 -3.35 7.80
CA PRO A 121 -6.31 -4.56 8.55
C PRO A 121 -5.96 -4.24 10.01
N LEU A 122 -6.32 -5.15 10.92
CA LEU A 122 -6.11 -4.94 12.36
C LEU A 122 -4.64 -4.70 12.72
N ALA A 123 -3.71 -5.35 12.03
CA ALA A 123 -2.27 -5.14 12.23
C ALA A 123 -1.86 -3.69 11.96
N LEU A 124 -2.37 -3.10 10.87
CA LEU A 124 -2.12 -1.71 10.53
C LEU A 124 -2.82 -0.75 11.50
N GLN A 125 -4.08 -1.05 11.91
CA GLN A 125 -4.77 -0.26 12.93
C GLN A 125 -3.96 -0.19 14.24
N ARG A 126 -3.42 -1.34 14.69
CA ARG A 126 -2.58 -1.42 15.90
C ARG A 126 -1.28 -0.63 15.75
N TYR A 127 -0.66 -0.69 14.57
CA TYR A 127 0.54 0.09 14.28
C TYR A 127 0.28 1.59 14.30
N MET A 128 -0.82 2.04 13.70
CA MET A 128 -1.24 3.45 13.66
C MET A 128 -1.74 3.98 15.01
N GLY A 129 -2.20 3.10 15.89
CA GLY A 129 -2.81 3.49 17.16
C GLY A 129 -4.04 4.41 16.96
N PRO A 130 -4.18 5.51 17.75
CA PRO A 130 -5.32 6.43 17.63
C PRO A 130 -5.51 7.03 16.24
N SER A 131 -4.44 7.18 15.44
CA SER A 131 -4.52 7.71 14.07
C SER A 131 -5.23 6.77 13.08
N ALA A 132 -5.51 5.52 13.47
CA ALA A 132 -6.26 4.59 12.63
C ALA A 132 -7.73 4.99 12.44
N THR A 133 -8.30 5.75 13.36
CA THR A 133 -9.69 6.23 13.26
C THR A 133 -9.82 7.46 12.40
N GLU A 134 -8.82 8.33 12.40
CA GLU A 134 -8.81 9.59 11.65
C GLU A 134 -7.37 9.95 11.23
N PRO A 135 -6.91 9.47 10.04
CA PRO A 135 -5.59 9.80 9.53
C PRO A 135 -5.45 11.31 9.25
N ARG A 136 -4.34 11.88 9.65
CA ARG A 136 -4.03 13.29 9.39
C ARG A 136 -3.49 13.47 7.98
N TRP A 137 -4.40 13.59 7.02
CA TRP A 137 -4.06 13.75 5.62
C TRP A 137 -3.48 15.12 5.30
N GLN A 138 -2.36 15.13 4.61
CA GLN A 138 -1.77 16.30 3.95
C GLN A 138 -1.95 16.17 2.44
N THR A 139 -2.43 17.22 1.79
CA THR A 139 -2.50 17.26 0.33
C THR A 139 -1.14 17.64 -0.23
N LEU A 140 -0.50 16.71 -0.92
CA LEU A 140 0.79 16.94 -1.59
C LEU A 140 0.60 17.59 -2.96
N LEU A 141 -0.39 17.09 -3.72
CA LEU A 141 -0.80 17.57 -5.04
C LEU A 141 -2.31 17.37 -5.20
N PRO A 142 -2.98 18.03 -6.17
CA PRO A 142 -4.35 17.68 -6.53
C PRO A 142 -4.46 16.18 -6.82
N GLY A 143 -5.33 15.47 -6.07
CA GLY A 143 -5.51 14.02 -6.19
C GLY A 143 -4.42 13.16 -5.54
N LEU A 144 -3.52 13.73 -4.77
CA LEU A 144 -2.51 13.00 -4.00
C LEU A 144 -2.47 13.50 -2.56
N ARG A 145 -2.79 12.62 -1.62
CA ARG A 145 -2.73 12.89 -0.17
C ARG A 145 -1.78 11.90 0.50
N TYR A 146 -1.16 12.37 1.56
CA TYR A 146 -0.21 11.62 2.37
C TYR A 146 -0.54 11.74 3.85
N CYS A 147 -0.39 10.65 4.58
CA CYS A 147 -0.46 10.63 6.03
C CYS A 147 0.78 9.92 6.57
N ARG A 148 1.65 10.68 7.24
CA ARG A 148 2.85 10.13 7.88
C ARG A 148 2.44 9.26 9.06
N LEU A 149 3.00 8.06 9.18
CA LEU A 149 2.69 7.11 10.24
C LEU A 149 3.85 6.89 11.22
N ASP A 150 5.05 7.26 10.84
CA ASP A 150 6.23 7.17 11.71
C ASP A 150 6.70 8.57 12.13
N PRO A 151 6.34 9.02 13.34
CA PRO A 151 6.76 10.33 13.85
C PRO A 151 8.22 10.37 14.29
N ASP A 152 8.83 9.22 14.59
CA ASP A 152 10.17 9.14 15.20
C ASP A 152 11.32 9.06 14.17
N GLY A 153 10.99 9.07 12.89
CA GLY A 153 11.90 9.52 11.84
C GLY A 153 12.96 8.56 11.30
N SER A 154 12.97 7.29 11.69
CA SER A 154 14.00 6.34 11.20
C SER A 154 13.61 5.55 9.96
N ALA A 155 12.33 5.39 9.69
CA ALA A 155 11.79 4.80 8.46
C ALA A 155 10.65 5.66 7.94
N THR A 156 10.57 5.85 6.63
CA THR A 156 9.44 6.57 6.06
C THR A 156 8.28 5.60 5.85
N ALA A 157 7.40 5.55 6.83
CA ALA A 157 6.15 4.80 6.73
C ALA A 157 4.97 5.75 6.58
N GLY A 158 4.11 5.52 5.60
CA GLY A 158 2.98 6.40 5.35
C GLY A 158 1.85 5.78 4.56
N LEU A 159 0.67 6.36 4.73
CA LEU A 159 -0.47 6.10 3.86
C LEU A 159 -0.49 7.11 2.72
N TYR A 160 -0.73 6.64 1.52
CA TYR A 160 -0.95 7.44 0.34
C TYR A 160 -2.33 7.17 -0.21
N TRP A 161 -3.08 8.24 -0.47
CA TRP A 161 -4.34 8.21 -1.18
C TRP A 161 -4.14 8.90 -2.52
N ILE A 162 -4.38 8.18 -3.60
CA ILE A 162 -4.18 8.65 -4.96
C ILE A 162 -5.49 8.49 -5.72
N ALA A 163 -5.95 9.55 -6.37
CA ALA A 163 -7.20 9.53 -7.12
C ALA A 163 -7.12 8.58 -8.31
N ALA A 164 -8.27 8.00 -8.67
CA ALA A 164 -8.45 7.11 -9.80
C ALA A 164 -7.84 7.69 -11.10
N GLY A 165 -7.13 6.86 -11.86
CA GLY A 165 -6.50 7.22 -13.13
C GLY A 165 -5.29 8.15 -13.02
N GLN A 166 -4.89 8.55 -11.81
CA GLN A 166 -3.71 9.39 -11.63
C GLN A 166 -2.42 8.59 -11.63
N LYS A 167 -1.32 9.29 -11.92
CA LYS A 167 0.03 8.76 -11.77
C LYS A 167 0.64 9.30 -10.49
N PHE A 168 1.29 8.41 -9.74
CA PHE A 168 2.15 8.85 -8.66
C PHE A 168 3.36 9.60 -9.26
N PRO A 169 3.80 10.71 -8.68
CA PRO A 169 4.93 11.47 -9.21
C PRO A 169 6.16 10.60 -9.37
N ARG A 170 6.93 10.85 -10.44
CA ARG A 170 8.18 10.14 -10.69
C ARG A 170 9.14 10.35 -9.53
N HIS A 171 9.64 9.25 -8.98
CA HIS A 171 10.49 9.26 -7.78
C HIS A 171 11.49 8.09 -7.82
N SER A 172 12.50 8.23 -7.01
CA SER A 172 13.43 7.19 -6.60
C SER A 172 13.48 7.11 -5.07
N HIS A 173 14.14 6.12 -4.54
CA HIS A 173 14.32 5.90 -3.10
C HIS A 173 15.76 5.45 -2.81
N GLU A 174 16.25 5.71 -1.59
CA GLU A 174 17.65 5.39 -1.23
C GLU A 174 17.85 3.90 -0.94
N GLY A 175 16.83 3.21 -0.47
CA GLY A 175 16.79 1.78 -0.20
C GLY A 175 15.60 1.11 -0.88
N ALA A 176 15.09 0.05 -0.30
CA ALA A 176 13.90 -0.63 -0.82
C ALA A 176 12.62 0.15 -0.50
N GLU A 177 11.67 0.16 -1.44
CA GLU A 177 10.29 0.59 -1.21
C GLU A 177 9.38 -0.63 -1.24
N ILE A 178 8.62 -0.82 -0.18
CA ILE A 178 7.61 -1.88 -0.07
C ILE A 178 6.23 -1.23 0.03
N THR A 179 5.38 -1.49 -0.96
CA THR A 179 4.04 -0.94 -1.10
C THR A 179 2.98 -2.02 -0.96
N LEU A 180 2.10 -1.91 0.04
CA LEU A 180 0.89 -2.72 0.17
C LEU A 180 -0.31 -1.94 -0.35
N VAL A 181 -1.03 -2.50 -1.32
CA VAL A 181 -2.31 -1.94 -1.80
C VAL A 181 -3.43 -2.30 -0.83
N LEU A 182 -4.03 -1.29 -0.20
CA LEU A 182 -5.15 -1.44 0.75
C LEU A 182 -6.51 -1.30 0.08
N LYS A 183 -6.59 -0.52 -1.00
CA LYS A 183 -7.79 -0.25 -1.79
C LYS A 183 -7.42 0.13 -3.22
N GLY A 184 -8.29 -0.20 -4.19
CA GLY A 184 -8.05 0.04 -5.60
C GLY A 184 -6.94 -0.83 -6.17
N GLY A 185 -6.26 -0.30 -7.18
CA GLY A 185 -5.14 -0.96 -7.84
C GLY A 185 -4.17 0.02 -8.46
N MET A 186 -2.97 -0.47 -8.78
CA MET A 186 -1.93 0.28 -9.46
C MET A 186 -1.15 -0.59 -10.44
N CYS A 187 -0.58 0.03 -11.46
CA CYS A 187 0.32 -0.58 -12.42
C CYS A 187 1.66 0.15 -12.45
N ASP A 188 2.74 -0.61 -12.58
CA ASP A 188 4.06 -0.11 -12.92
C ASP A 188 4.74 -1.00 -13.99
N ALA A 189 6.05 -0.86 -14.18
CA ALA A 189 6.81 -1.65 -15.14
C ALA A 189 6.90 -3.15 -14.77
N THR A 190 6.70 -3.49 -13.49
CA THR A 190 6.86 -4.85 -12.95
C THR A 190 5.54 -5.62 -12.93
N GLY A 191 4.39 -4.93 -12.90
CA GLY A 191 3.09 -5.60 -12.94
C GLY A 191 1.90 -4.73 -12.60
N HIS A 192 0.76 -5.41 -12.39
CA HIS A 192 -0.47 -4.84 -11.88
C HIS A 192 -0.73 -5.39 -10.47
N TYR A 193 -0.96 -4.52 -9.54
CA TYR A 193 -1.13 -4.80 -8.12
C TYR A 193 -2.53 -4.37 -7.67
N GLN A 194 -3.24 -5.27 -7.02
CA GLN A 194 -4.58 -5.06 -6.50
C GLN A 194 -4.60 -5.12 -4.98
N ARG A 195 -5.75 -4.85 -4.38
CA ARG A 195 -5.91 -4.90 -2.93
C ARG A 195 -5.36 -6.19 -2.34
N GLY A 196 -4.42 -6.04 -1.42
CA GLY A 196 -3.73 -7.12 -0.74
C GLY A 196 -2.40 -7.51 -1.38
N ASP A 197 -2.07 -7.02 -2.56
CA ASP A 197 -0.77 -7.28 -3.20
C ASP A 197 0.32 -6.37 -2.64
N ILE A 198 1.55 -6.89 -2.64
CA ILE A 198 2.77 -6.16 -2.31
C ILE A 198 3.57 -5.92 -3.59
N ALA A 199 3.94 -4.66 -3.84
CA ALA A 199 4.98 -4.27 -4.79
C ALA A 199 6.28 -3.99 -4.03
N ILE A 200 7.40 -4.46 -4.57
CA ILE A 200 8.74 -4.22 -4.03
C ILE A 200 9.56 -3.56 -5.12
N ALA A 201 10.16 -2.42 -4.81
CA ALA A 201 11.09 -1.72 -5.68
C ALA A 201 12.43 -1.54 -4.94
N ASP A 202 13.54 -1.80 -5.62
CA ASP A 202 14.88 -1.60 -5.07
C ASP A 202 15.39 -0.18 -5.32
N ALA A 203 16.52 0.19 -4.73
CA ALA A 203 17.10 1.52 -4.79
C ALA A 203 17.47 2.00 -6.21
N GLU A 204 17.59 1.08 -7.18
CA GLU A 204 17.99 1.42 -8.56
C GLU A 204 16.78 1.80 -9.43
N ILE A 205 15.55 1.54 -8.94
CA ILE A 205 14.33 1.77 -9.70
C ILE A 205 13.85 3.21 -9.52
N GLU A 206 13.79 3.95 -10.63
CA GLU A 206 13.04 5.20 -10.72
C GLU A 206 11.71 4.92 -11.43
N HIS A 207 10.59 5.12 -10.75
CA HIS A 207 9.29 4.75 -11.26
C HIS A 207 8.20 5.80 -11.06
N SER A 208 7.08 5.60 -11.72
CA SER A 208 5.88 6.45 -11.65
C SER A 208 4.66 5.57 -11.83
N PRO A 209 4.22 4.87 -10.79
CA PRO A 209 3.06 3.99 -10.86
C PRO A 209 1.80 4.74 -11.29
N SER A 210 0.94 4.07 -12.05
CA SER A 210 -0.35 4.59 -12.51
C SER A 210 -1.47 3.87 -11.77
N MET A 211 -2.42 4.63 -11.22
CA MET A 211 -3.58 4.06 -10.54
C MET A 211 -4.63 3.61 -11.54
N ASP A 212 -5.40 2.60 -11.19
CA ASP A 212 -6.55 2.15 -11.96
C ASP A 212 -7.56 3.29 -12.14
N ALA A 213 -8.29 3.27 -13.25
CA ALA A 213 -9.17 4.39 -13.62
C ALA A 213 -10.54 4.36 -12.94
N ASP A 214 -10.91 3.26 -12.34
CA ASP A 214 -12.24 2.97 -11.82
C ASP A 214 -12.38 3.22 -10.31
N GLU A 215 -11.28 3.27 -9.56
CA GLU A 215 -11.29 3.45 -8.12
C GLU A 215 -10.05 4.18 -7.62
N ASP A 216 -10.21 4.99 -6.56
CA ASP A 216 -9.09 5.60 -5.84
C ASP A 216 -8.22 4.52 -5.20
N CYS A 217 -6.91 4.70 -5.29
CA CYS A 217 -5.94 3.80 -4.71
C CYS A 217 -5.48 4.30 -3.35
N VAL A 218 -5.47 3.39 -2.37
CA VAL A 218 -4.88 3.63 -1.06
C VAL A 218 -3.77 2.63 -0.83
N CYS A 219 -2.57 3.14 -0.57
CA CYS A 219 -1.39 2.32 -0.31
C CYS A 219 -0.82 2.60 1.07
N PHE A 220 -0.30 1.55 1.71
CA PHE A 220 0.62 1.67 2.82
C PHE A 220 2.02 1.41 2.29
N ILE A 221 2.89 2.43 2.36
CA ILE A 221 4.24 2.41 1.82
C ILE A 221 5.24 2.51 2.95
N VAL A 222 6.24 1.64 2.93
CA VAL A 222 7.39 1.66 3.83
C VAL A 222 8.65 1.71 2.96
N THR A 223 9.49 2.72 3.18
CA THR A 223 10.78 2.85 2.49
C THR A 223 11.93 2.79 3.48
N ASP A 224 12.98 2.12 3.07
CA ASP A 224 14.27 2.17 3.73
C ASP A 224 15.04 3.37 3.16
N GLY A 225 15.05 4.48 3.91
CA GLY A 225 15.57 5.76 3.47
C GLY A 225 14.52 6.72 2.89
N ALA A 226 15.00 7.83 2.32
CA ALA A 226 14.14 8.92 1.89
C ALA A 226 13.59 8.68 0.47
N LEU A 227 12.30 8.99 0.26
CA LEU A 227 11.74 9.18 -1.08
C LEU A 227 12.30 10.46 -1.70
N ARG A 228 12.71 10.37 -2.97
CA ARG A 228 13.28 11.48 -3.74
C ARG A 228 12.45 11.75 -4.97
N PHE A 229 11.64 12.80 -4.93
CA PHE A 229 10.87 13.26 -6.07
C PHE A 229 11.74 14.11 -6.99
N GLY A 230 11.74 13.78 -8.27
CA GLY A 230 12.44 14.52 -9.31
C GLY A 230 11.61 15.68 -9.90
N GLY A 231 12.24 16.44 -10.82
CA GLY A 231 11.59 17.49 -11.58
C GLY A 231 11.32 18.80 -10.81
N ARG A 232 10.63 19.74 -11.47
CA ARG A 232 10.45 21.12 -10.96
C ARG A 232 9.70 21.23 -9.63
N LYS A 233 8.84 20.28 -9.30
CA LYS A 233 8.08 20.23 -8.05
C LYS A 233 8.67 19.29 -6.99
N GLY A 234 9.71 18.54 -7.35
CA GLY A 234 10.30 17.52 -6.49
C GLY A 234 10.83 18.07 -5.17
N ALA A 235 11.55 19.18 -5.19
CA ALA A 235 12.09 19.81 -3.98
C ALA A 235 11.00 20.25 -2.98
N ALA A 236 9.84 20.66 -3.46
CA ALA A 236 8.70 21.01 -2.60
C ALA A 236 8.05 19.75 -2.00
N LEU A 237 7.87 18.69 -2.80
CA LEU A 237 7.34 17.41 -2.34
C LEU A 237 8.25 16.76 -1.30
N ASN A 238 9.56 16.76 -1.55
CA ASN A 238 10.55 16.20 -0.62
C ASN A 238 10.49 16.88 0.74
N ARG A 239 10.37 18.22 0.80
CA ARG A 239 10.21 18.97 2.05
C ARG A 239 8.91 18.66 2.78
N LEU A 240 7.79 18.54 2.04
CA LEU A 240 6.49 18.20 2.63
C LEU A 240 6.50 16.81 3.27
N ILE A 241 7.10 15.82 2.61
CA ILE A 241 7.19 14.44 3.14
C ILE A 241 8.19 14.35 4.29
N ALA A 242 9.30 15.09 4.24
CA ALA A 242 10.26 15.17 5.34
C ALA A 242 9.68 15.84 6.61
N GLY A 243 8.53 16.51 6.51
CA GLY A 243 7.91 17.20 7.64
C GLY A 243 8.47 18.60 7.90
N GLU A 244 9.30 19.14 6.99
CA GLU A 244 9.91 20.47 7.13
C GLU A 244 8.97 21.63 6.72
N GLY A 245 7.74 21.31 6.28
CA GLY A 245 6.77 22.28 5.76
C GLY A 245 5.80 22.89 6.79
N GLY A 246 5.92 22.58 8.09
CA GLY A 246 4.91 22.88 9.10
C GLY A 246 5.18 24.07 10.03
N SER A 247 6.20 24.90 9.80
CA SER A 247 6.49 26.03 10.70
C SER A 247 6.75 27.31 9.93
N GLN A 248 5.69 27.92 9.36
CA GLN A 248 5.58 29.37 9.18
C GLN A 248 4.26 29.73 8.45
N MET A 249 3.16 29.79 9.15
CA MET A 249 2.03 30.69 8.86
C MET A 249 1.20 30.88 10.15
N SER A 250 1.80 31.49 11.16
CA SER A 250 1.03 32.14 12.21
C SER A 250 1.76 33.44 12.55
N GLY A 251 1.24 34.54 12.03
CA GLY A 251 1.70 35.89 12.41
C GLY A 251 1.60 36.88 11.26
N ALA A 252 0.41 37.38 10.97
CA ALA A 252 0.14 38.80 10.65
C ALA A 252 -1.37 39.02 10.71
#